data_408ab7a81afd98a41c91ad6ebebcd957
#
_entry.id   408ab7a81afd98a41c91ad6ebebcd957
#
_cell.length_a   1.000
_cell.length_b   1.000
_cell.length_c   1.000
_cell.angle_alpha   90.00
_cell.angle_beta   90.00
_cell.angle_gamma   90.00
#
_symmetry.space_group_name_H-M   'P 1'
#
loop_
_entity.id
_entity.type
_entity.pdbx_description
1 polymer ?
#
loop_
_entity_poly.entity_id
_entity_poly.type
_entity_poly.pdbx_seq_one_letter_code
_entity_poly.pdbx_strand_id
1 'polypeptide(L)'
;MKKEGKKRWVATLEITLALVWLIAMALAGFFFPGFLTAFPTFRIKEIHIYGANSISPSAISSSVYQVSKNNWLFLDSKRLLAKANELTNNSLESVKIERIPSLDGARVNVYVQERIPIAYVVHNNSLMMIDKHGELFYNPAMESKLPTIYTFSFDYVKKHYTNLNNLVESIKNMGFRINEVYVTDRNTIIYVSGGRMVLPPLSQISPSVLDRMKKIYNKIGMEKVDVFITSENMAVIKEEK
;
A
#
# COMPACT_ATOMS: atom_id res chain seq x y z
N MET A 1 -18.31 34.04 65.39
CA MET A 1 -17.55 32.84 65.03
C MET A 1 -18.34 31.66 64.43
N LYS A 2 -19.68 31.67 64.26
CA LYS A 2 -20.45 30.54 63.72
C LYS A 2 -20.61 30.49 62.17
N LYS A 3 -20.33 31.58 61.43
CA LYS A 3 -20.53 31.64 59.97
C LYS A 3 -19.36 31.10 59.13
N GLU A 4 -18.13 31.14 59.61
CA GLU A 4 -16.94 30.65 58.88
C GLU A 4 -16.85 29.12 58.88
N GLY A 5 -17.25 28.44 59.92
CA GLY A 5 -17.27 26.97 59.96
C GLY A 5 -18.21 26.34 58.92
N LYS A 6 -19.37 26.99 58.72
CA LYS A 6 -20.36 26.52 57.76
C LYS A 6 -19.89 26.66 56.29
N LYS A 7 -19.13 27.72 56.00
CA LYS A 7 -18.54 27.92 54.65
C LYS A 7 -17.44 26.92 54.35
N ARG A 8 -16.59 26.59 55.31
CA ARG A 8 -15.54 25.57 55.14
C ARG A 8 -16.12 24.16 54.95
N TRP A 9 -17.19 23.83 55.67
CA TRP A 9 -17.88 22.53 55.53
C TRP A 9 -18.54 22.36 54.17
N VAL A 10 -19.15 23.39 53.61
CA VAL A 10 -19.76 23.36 52.28
C VAL A 10 -18.68 23.19 51.21
N ALA A 11 -17.57 23.93 51.30
CA ALA A 11 -16.46 23.82 50.35
C ALA A 11 -15.78 22.43 50.37
N THR A 12 -15.60 21.82 51.57
CA THR A 12 -15.09 20.45 51.67
C THR A 12 -16.06 19.44 51.08
N LEU A 13 -17.35 19.60 51.27
CA LEU A 13 -18.37 18.72 50.70
C LEU A 13 -18.40 18.79 49.15
N GLU A 14 -18.30 20.00 48.59
CA GLU A 14 -18.25 20.22 47.13
C GLU A 14 -16.99 19.59 46.52
N ILE A 15 -15.82 19.75 47.15
CA ILE A 15 -14.57 19.14 46.67
C ILE A 15 -14.65 17.61 46.72
N THR A 16 -15.21 17.06 47.81
CA THR A 16 -15.37 15.60 47.96
C THR A 16 -16.32 15.03 46.91
N LEU A 17 -17.45 15.70 46.66
CA LEU A 17 -18.40 15.31 45.61
C LEU A 17 -17.78 15.37 44.22
N ALA A 18 -17.02 16.42 43.92
CA ALA A 18 -16.30 16.55 42.65
C ALA A 18 -15.27 15.41 42.46
N LEU A 19 -14.57 15.05 43.53
CA LEU A 19 -13.57 13.99 43.51
C LEU A 19 -14.21 12.60 43.30
N VAL A 20 -15.31 12.33 44.01
CA VAL A 20 -16.10 11.09 43.82
C VAL A 20 -16.65 11.01 42.40
N TRP A 21 -17.17 12.12 41.86
CA TRP A 21 -17.67 12.16 40.47
C TRP A 21 -16.56 11.92 39.46
N LEU A 22 -15.37 12.52 39.65
CA LEU A 22 -14.19 12.29 38.82
C LEU A 22 -13.75 10.82 38.82
N ILE A 23 -13.70 10.20 40.00
CA ILE A 23 -13.37 8.77 40.16
C ILE A 23 -14.42 7.88 39.45
N ALA A 24 -15.71 8.21 39.64
CA ALA A 24 -16.80 7.47 39.00
C ALA A 24 -16.72 7.54 37.47
N MET A 25 -16.43 8.74 36.91
CA MET A 25 -16.24 8.93 35.48
C MET A 25 -15.00 8.20 34.94
N ALA A 26 -13.90 8.20 35.69
CA ALA A 26 -12.69 7.46 35.34
C ALA A 26 -12.94 5.94 35.30
N LEU A 27 -13.63 5.41 36.34
CA LEU A 27 -14.03 4.00 36.39
C LEU A 27 -15.01 3.65 35.27
N ALA A 28 -16.02 4.48 35.05
CA ALA A 28 -16.97 4.30 33.94
C ALA A 28 -16.25 4.26 32.60
N GLY A 29 -15.32 5.18 32.34
CA GLY A 29 -14.51 5.21 31.12
C GLY A 29 -13.62 3.97 30.96
N PHE A 30 -13.05 3.45 32.05
CA PHE A 30 -12.22 2.26 32.03
C PHE A 30 -13.04 0.97 31.74
N PHE A 31 -14.22 0.84 32.32
CA PHE A 31 -15.08 -0.34 32.12
C PHE A 31 -15.98 -0.25 30.90
N PHE A 32 -16.18 0.95 30.33
CA PHE A 32 -17.09 1.19 29.21
C PHE A 32 -16.83 0.32 27.97
N PRO A 33 -15.58 0.11 27.51
CA PRO A 33 -15.30 -0.78 26.38
C PRO A 33 -15.70 -2.23 26.66
N GLY A 34 -15.45 -2.72 27.88
CA GLY A 34 -15.85 -4.06 28.32
C GLY A 34 -17.37 -4.22 28.39
N PHE A 35 -18.06 -3.19 28.87
CA PHE A 35 -19.50 -3.13 28.90
C PHE A 35 -20.10 -3.18 27.49
N LEU A 36 -19.57 -2.39 26.53
CA LEU A 36 -20.04 -2.42 25.14
C LEU A 36 -19.90 -3.79 24.48
N THR A 37 -18.88 -4.56 24.84
CA THR A 37 -18.67 -5.91 24.27
C THR A 37 -19.64 -6.93 24.84
N ALA A 38 -20.25 -6.68 26.01
CA ALA A 38 -21.22 -7.57 26.64
C ALA A 38 -22.58 -7.61 25.91
N PHE A 39 -22.95 -6.50 25.24
CA PHE A 39 -24.24 -6.40 24.55
C PHE A 39 -24.23 -7.11 23.20
N PRO A 40 -25.19 -8.02 22.93
CA PRO A 40 -25.30 -8.71 21.65
C PRO A 40 -25.39 -7.77 20.45
N THR A 41 -26.10 -6.64 20.58
CA THR A 41 -26.27 -5.62 19.54
C THR A 41 -24.96 -5.07 18.98
N PHE A 42 -23.89 -5.04 19.78
CA PHE A 42 -22.58 -4.54 19.32
C PHE A 42 -21.66 -5.64 18.75
N ARG A 43 -22.07 -6.91 18.83
CA ARG A 43 -21.30 -8.02 18.29
C ARG A 43 -21.42 -8.09 16.77
N ILE A 44 -20.36 -8.58 16.13
CA ILE A 44 -20.39 -8.94 14.72
C ILE A 44 -21.02 -10.31 14.60
N LYS A 45 -22.17 -10.39 13.93
CA LYS A 45 -22.93 -11.64 13.70
C LYS A 45 -22.49 -12.30 12.40
N GLU A 46 -22.35 -11.48 11.34
CA GLU A 46 -22.03 -11.95 10.00
C GLU A 46 -21.00 -11.03 9.35
N ILE A 47 -20.08 -11.62 8.58
CA ILE A 47 -19.11 -10.89 7.76
C ILE A 47 -19.28 -11.34 6.33
N HIS A 48 -19.58 -10.39 5.45
CA HIS A 48 -19.63 -10.61 4.01
C HIS A 48 -18.46 -9.88 3.35
N ILE A 49 -17.66 -10.59 2.55
CA ILE A 49 -16.48 -10.05 1.89
C ILE A 49 -16.73 -10.01 0.40
N TYR A 50 -16.47 -8.85 -0.20
CA TYR A 50 -16.64 -8.59 -1.62
C TYR A 50 -15.33 -8.09 -2.23
N GLY A 51 -15.03 -8.54 -3.46
CA GLY A 51 -13.84 -8.09 -4.21
C GLY A 51 -12.56 -8.86 -3.90
N ALA A 52 -12.61 -9.90 -3.07
CA ALA A 52 -11.51 -10.83 -2.85
C ALA A 52 -11.53 -11.91 -3.95
N ASN A 53 -10.74 -11.70 -4.99
CA ASN A 53 -10.68 -12.62 -6.14
C ASN A 53 -9.50 -13.59 -6.05
N SER A 54 -8.34 -13.08 -5.63
CA SER A 54 -7.09 -13.84 -5.50
C SER A 54 -6.63 -14.01 -4.05
N ILE A 55 -7.22 -13.26 -3.12
CA ILE A 55 -6.91 -13.30 -1.69
C ILE A 55 -7.93 -14.16 -0.96
N SER A 56 -7.46 -14.98 -0.02
CA SER A 56 -8.36 -15.79 0.81
C SER A 56 -9.31 -14.93 1.66
N PRO A 57 -10.64 -15.09 1.54
CA PRO A 57 -11.59 -14.39 2.39
C PRO A 57 -11.38 -14.65 3.90
N SER A 58 -10.82 -15.81 4.26
CA SER A 58 -10.53 -16.16 5.66
C SER A 58 -9.47 -15.24 6.28
N ALA A 59 -8.47 -14.80 5.52
CA ALA A 59 -7.47 -13.84 5.98
C ALA A 59 -8.10 -12.49 6.33
N ILE A 60 -9.05 -12.03 5.50
CA ILE A 60 -9.78 -10.77 5.74
C ILE A 60 -10.70 -10.91 6.94
N SER A 61 -11.47 -12.02 7.06
CA SER A 61 -12.33 -12.28 8.22
C SER A 61 -11.53 -12.31 9.51
N SER A 62 -10.37 -12.99 9.53
CA SER A 62 -9.47 -13.03 10.68
C SER A 62 -9.01 -11.63 11.08
N SER A 63 -8.69 -10.78 10.09
CA SER A 63 -8.31 -9.39 10.32
C SER A 63 -9.46 -8.58 10.94
N VAL A 64 -10.70 -8.79 10.47
CA VAL A 64 -11.89 -8.13 11.04
C VAL A 64 -12.01 -8.47 12.53
N TYR A 65 -11.94 -9.74 12.91
CA TYR A 65 -12.04 -10.15 14.30
C TYR A 65 -10.90 -9.63 15.17
N GLN A 66 -9.67 -9.63 14.66
CA GLN A 66 -8.50 -9.11 15.39
C GLN A 66 -8.61 -7.59 15.65
N VAL A 67 -9.07 -6.82 14.67
CA VAL A 67 -9.21 -5.36 14.78
C VAL A 67 -10.40 -4.97 15.65
N SER A 68 -11.55 -5.63 15.44
CA SER A 68 -12.81 -5.28 16.10
C SER A 68 -12.98 -5.85 17.50
N LYS A 69 -12.21 -6.89 17.86
CA LYS A 69 -12.46 -7.70 19.07
C LYS A 69 -13.93 -8.16 19.17
N ASN A 70 -14.50 -8.55 18.03
CA ASN A 70 -15.90 -8.96 17.86
C ASN A 70 -16.95 -7.85 18.13
N ASN A 71 -16.54 -6.56 18.13
CA ASN A 71 -17.43 -5.42 18.30
C ASN A 71 -17.31 -4.48 17.10
N TRP A 72 -18.39 -4.32 16.33
CA TRP A 72 -18.38 -3.53 15.10
C TRP A 72 -18.13 -2.04 15.29
N LEU A 73 -18.34 -1.49 16.52
CA LEU A 73 -18.01 -0.08 16.83
C LEU A 73 -16.51 0.19 16.72
N PHE A 74 -15.67 -0.78 17.09
CA PHE A 74 -14.21 -0.64 17.09
C PHE A 74 -13.57 -0.98 15.74
N LEU A 75 -14.37 -1.42 14.76
CA LEU A 75 -13.88 -1.75 13.45
C LEU A 75 -13.58 -0.50 12.63
N ASP A 76 -12.31 -0.26 12.31
CA ASP A 76 -11.84 0.88 11.52
C ASP A 76 -11.21 0.41 10.20
N SER A 77 -11.52 1.10 9.09
CA SER A 77 -11.06 0.71 7.74
C SER A 77 -9.54 0.79 7.60
N LYS A 78 -8.89 1.80 8.21
CA LYS A 78 -7.42 1.95 8.13
C LYS A 78 -6.71 0.84 8.89
N ARG A 79 -7.19 0.55 10.11
CA ARG A 79 -6.65 -0.54 10.93
C ARG A 79 -6.91 -1.89 10.29
N LEU A 80 -8.09 -2.08 9.70
CA LEU A 80 -8.42 -3.30 8.98
C LEU A 80 -7.52 -3.49 7.76
N LEU A 81 -7.31 -2.44 6.95
CA LEU A 81 -6.40 -2.49 5.79
C LEU A 81 -4.98 -2.84 6.22
N ALA A 82 -4.45 -2.19 7.26
CA ALA A 82 -3.11 -2.47 7.77
C ALA A 82 -2.99 -3.94 8.22
N LYS A 83 -3.96 -4.42 9.02
CA LYS A 83 -3.95 -5.79 9.53
C LYS A 83 -4.15 -6.85 8.45
N ALA A 84 -5.04 -6.60 7.50
CA ALA A 84 -5.26 -7.49 6.37
C ALA A 84 -4.01 -7.55 5.47
N ASN A 85 -3.32 -6.42 5.24
CA ASN A 85 -2.08 -6.38 4.47
C ASN A 85 -0.92 -7.14 5.14
N GLU A 86 -0.84 -7.17 6.47
CA GLU A 86 0.11 -8.04 7.18
C GLU A 86 -0.12 -9.54 6.84
N LEU A 87 -1.38 -9.97 6.76
CA LEU A 87 -1.75 -11.37 6.49
C LEU A 87 -1.77 -11.73 5.00
N THR A 88 -1.81 -10.73 4.12
CA THR A 88 -1.94 -10.92 2.67
C THR A 88 -0.72 -10.39 1.89
N ASN A 89 0.42 -10.22 2.55
CA ASN A 89 1.66 -9.71 1.96
C ASN A 89 1.45 -8.41 1.18
N ASN A 90 0.75 -7.44 1.78
CA ASN A 90 0.44 -6.13 1.22
C ASN A 90 -0.38 -6.15 -0.09
N SER A 91 -1.19 -7.19 -0.31
CA SER A 91 -1.93 -7.38 -1.57
C SER A 91 -3.19 -6.53 -1.71
N LEU A 92 -3.62 -5.79 -0.68
CA LEU A 92 -4.79 -4.93 -0.71
C LEU A 92 -4.43 -3.46 -0.96
N GLU A 93 -5.11 -2.83 -1.91
CA GLU A 93 -5.01 -1.39 -2.19
C GLU A 93 -5.93 -0.59 -1.23
N SER A 94 -7.16 -1.06 -1.03
CA SER A 94 -8.13 -0.37 -0.18
C SER A 94 -9.14 -1.32 0.46
N VAL A 95 -9.72 -0.87 1.57
CA VAL A 95 -10.83 -1.55 2.27
C VAL A 95 -11.90 -0.54 2.63
N LYS A 96 -13.14 -0.84 2.28
CA LYS A 96 -14.33 -0.09 2.70
C LYS A 96 -15.22 -0.99 3.56
N ILE A 97 -15.74 -0.44 4.65
CA ILE A 97 -16.60 -1.16 5.59
C ILE A 97 -17.98 -0.53 5.59
N GLU A 98 -18.99 -1.36 5.44
CA GLU A 98 -20.38 -1.01 5.65
C GLU A 98 -20.93 -1.81 6.83
N ARG A 99 -21.58 -1.14 7.77
CA ARG A 99 -22.13 -1.73 8.99
C ARG A 99 -23.64 -1.68 8.92
N ILE A 100 -24.27 -2.83 9.10
CA ILE A 100 -25.73 -2.98 9.12
C ILE A 100 -26.11 -3.48 10.51
N PRO A 101 -26.39 -2.57 11.47
CA PRO A 101 -26.74 -2.93 12.83
C PRO A 101 -28.13 -3.57 12.90
N SER A 102 -28.27 -4.55 13.81
CA SER A 102 -29.57 -5.13 14.19
C SER A 102 -29.61 -5.36 15.71
N LEU A 103 -30.77 -5.73 16.25
CA LEU A 103 -30.95 -5.93 17.69
C LEU A 103 -30.12 -7.11 18.24
N ASP A 104 -29.85 -8.11 17.43
CA ASP A 104 -29.15 -9.34 17.79
C ASP A 104 -27.67 -9.38 17.30
N GLY A 105 -27.14 -8.24 16.82
CA GLY A 105 -25.80 -8.09 16.30
C GLY A 105 -25.75 -7.35 14.97
N ALA A 106 -24.57 -7.07 14.47
CA ALA A 106 -24.41 -6.39 13.19
C ALA A 106 -23.92 -7.36 12.10
N ARG A 107 -24.40 -7.14 10.88
CA ARG A 107 -23.78 -7.61 9.66
C ARG A 107 -22.74 -6.60 9.22
N VAL A 108 -21.56 -7.08 8.87
CA VAL A 108 -20.45 -6.24 8.35
C VAL A 108 -20.14 -6.66 6.94
N ASN A 109 -20.36 -5.75 6.00
CA ASN A 109 -19.94 -5.92 4.61
C ASN A 109 -18.56 -5.27 4.44
N VAL A 110 -17.58 -6.05 4.00
CA VAL A 110 -16.20 -5.62 3.76
C VAL A 110 -15.94 -5.66 2.25
N TYR A 111 -15.79 -4.50 1.66
CA TYR A 111 -15.42 -4.36 0.25
C TYR A 111 -13.91 -4.16 0.18
N VAL A 112 -13.22 -5.07 -0.49
CA VAL A 112 -11.78 -4.99 -0.69
C VAL A 112 -11.46 -4.72 -2.15
N GLN A 113 -10.39 -3.97 -2.37
CA GLN A 113 -9.79 -3.77 -3.67
C GLN A 113 -8.37 -4.34 -3.61
N GLU A 114 -8.12 -5.35 -4.44
CA GLU A 114 -6.79 -5.94 -4.56
C GLU A 114 -5.87 -5.06 -5.41
N ARG A 115 -4.56 -5.07 -5.10
CA ARG A 115 -3.56 -4.39 -5.91
C ARG A 115 -3.43 -5.09 -7.27
N ILE A 116 -3.34 -4.29 -8.32
CA ILE A 116 -3.11 -4.78 -9.69
C ILE A 116 -1.62 -4.61 -10.00
N PRO A 117 -0.90 -5.71 -10.28
CA PRO A 117 0.51 -5.63 -10.60
C PRO A 117 0.74 -5.06 -12.00
N ILE A 118 1.80 -4.26 -12.15
CA ILE A 118 2.26 -3.75 -13.45
C ILE A 118 3.60 -4.34 -13.88
N ALA A 119 4.37 -4.87 -12.93
CA ALA A 119 5.64 -5.57 -13.17
C ALA A 119 5.98 -6.53 -12.03
N TYR A 120 6.80 -7.51 -12.33
CA TYR A 120 7.53 -8.28 -11.32
C TYR A 120 8.81 -7.55 -10.93
N VAL A 121 9.21 -7.64 -9.66
CA VAL A 121 10.49 -7.09 -9.15
C VAL A 121 11.24 -8.22 -8.47
N VAL A 122 12.46 -8.47 -8.93
CA VAL A 122 13.33 -9.56 -8.44
C VAL A 122 14.57 -8.99 -7.79
N HIS A 123 14.85 -9.43 -6.56
CA HIS A 123 16.05 -9.12 -5.82
C HIS A 123 16.50 -10.35 -5.01
N ASN A 124 17.76 -10.80 -5.19
CA ASN A 124 18.34 -11.94 -4.45
C ASN A 124 17.40 -13.17 -4.38
N ASN A 125 16.87 -13.61 -5.50
CA ASN A 125 15.89 -14.70 -5.63
C ASN A 125 14.52 -14.45 -4.94
N SER A 126 14.29 -13.28 -4.39
CA SER A 126 12.99 -12.89 -3.89
C SER A 126 12.19 -12.21 -4.98
N LEU A 127 10.96 -12.69 -5.19
CA LEU A 127 10.02 -12.15 -6.17
C LEU A 127 8.95 -11.33 -5.45
N MET A 128 8.77 -10.10 -5.86
CA MET A 128 7.67 -9.24 -5.48
C MET A 128 6.95 -8.74 -6.72
N MET A 129 5.79 -8.15 -6.56
CA MET A 129 5.06 -7.40 -7.59
C MET A 129 5.06 -5.93 -7.21
N ILE A 130 4.96 -5.04 -8.20
CA ILE A 130 4.82 -3.62 -7.98
C ILE A 130 3.54 -3.14 -8.66
N ASP A 131 2.78 -2.28 -7.97
CA ASP A 131 1.56 -1.68 -8.51
C ASP A 131 1.81 -0.30 -9.15
N LYS A 132 0.76 0.31 -9.69
CA LYS A 132 0.77 1.65 -10.30
C LYS A 132 1.16 2.79 -9.33
N HIS A 133 1.15 2.54 -8.03
CA HIS A 133 1.54 3.50 -6.98
C HIS A 133 2.96 3.28 -6.46
N GLY A 134 3.66 2.25 -6.98
CA GLY A 134 5.00 1.90 -6.54
C GLY A 134 5.05 1.08 -5.26
N GLU A 135 3.90 0.57 -4.82
CA GLU A 135 3.84 -0.29 -3.66
C GLU A 135 4.19 -1.73 -4.01
N LEU A 136 5.12 -2.30 -3.24
CA LEU A 136 5.54 -3.69 -3.38
C LEU A 136 4.60 -4.61 -2.60
N PHE A 137 4.21 -5.72 -3.23
CA PHE A 137 3.35 -6.75 -2.64
C PHE A 137 3.67 -8.12 -3.22
N TYR A 138 3.13 -9.16 -2.62
CA TYR A 138 3.27 -10.51 -3.12
C TYR A 138 1.93 -11.24 -3.13
N ASN A 139 1.51 -11.71 -4.30
CA ASN A 139 0.30 -12.50 -4.43
C ASN A 139 0.53 -13.66 -5.42
N PRO A 140 0.76 -14.89 -4.93
CA PRO A 140 1.08 -16.03 -5.77
C PRO A 140 -0.08 -16.49 -6.66
N ALA A 141 -1.31 -16.07 -6.38
CA ALA A 141 -2.47 -16.40 -7.20
C ALA A 141 -2.63 -15.50 -8.45
N MET A 142 -1.84 -14.42 -8.55
CA MET A 142 -1.85 -13.52 -9.70
C MET A 142 -0.79 -13.93 -10.71
N GLU A 143 -1.15 -14.78 -11.66
CA GLU A 143 -0.30 -15.07 -12.82
C GLU A 143 -0.63 -14.11 -13.97
N SER A 144 0.36 -13.37 -14.45
CA SER A 144 0.22 -12.49 -15.61
C SER A 144 1.54 -12.36 -16.37
N LYS A 145 1.45 -12.10 -17.69
CA LYS A 145 2.62 -11.81 -18.52
C LYS A 145 3.03 -10.35 -18.32
N LEU A 146 3.77 -10.10 -17.25
CA LEU A 146 4.27 -8.78 -16.90
C LEU A 146 5.78 -8.66 -17.19
N PRO A 147 6.29 -7.44 -17.43
CA PRO A 147 7.73 -7.22 -17.50
C PRO A 147 8.37 -7.53 -16.14
N THR A 148 9.63 -7.99 -16.19
CA THR A 148 10.39 -8.29 -14.97
C THR A 148 11.47 -7.24 -14.74
N ILE A 149 11.54 -6.72 -13.53
CA ILE A 149 12.54 -5.74 -13.09
C ILE A 149 13.50 -6.45 -12.15
N TYR A 150 14.73 -6.64 -12.56
CA TYR A 150 15.82 -7.14 -11.74
C TYR A 150 16.49 -5.96 -11.04
N THR A 151 16.64 -6.01 -9.73
CA THR A 151 17.20 -4.91 -8.95
C THR A 151 18.17 -5.39 -7.88
N PHE A 152 19.09 -4.53 -7.49
CA PHE A 152 19.96 -4.74 -6.35
C PHE A 152 19.30 -4.36 -5.00
N SER A 153 18.15 -3.66 -5.03
CA SER A 153 17.41 -3.27 -3.84
C SER A 153 15.95 -2.94 -4.15
N PHE A 154 15.03 -3.51 -3.41
CA PHE A 154 13.60 -3.17 -3.47
C PHE A 154 13.33 -1.71 -3.07
N ASP A 155 14.01 -1.22 -2.02
CA ASP A 155 13.86 0.15 -1.54
C ASP A 155 14.33 1.17 -2.58
N TYR A 156 15.37 0.84 -3.34
CA TYR A 156 15.84 1.71 -4.42
C TYR A 156 14.79 1.86 -5.52
N VAL A 157 14.15 0.77 -5.94
CA VAL A 157 13.07 0.81 -6.94
C VAL A 157 11.87 1.59 -6.39
N LYS A 158 11.46 1.32 -5.16
CA LYS A 158 10.36 2.04 -4.51
C LYS A 158 10.64 3.54 -4.42
N LYS A 159 11.83 3.93 -3.98
CA LYS A 159 12.26 5.34 -3.86
C LYS A 159 12.25 6.08 -5.20
N HIS A 160 12.63 5.40 -6.28
CA HIS A 160 12.75 5.98 -7.63
C HIS A 160 11.62 5.51 -8.56
N TYR A 161 10.51 5.06 -8.01
CA TYR A 161 9.37 4.55 -8.77
C TYR A 161 8.86 5.51 -9.82
N THR A 162 8.75 6.80 -9.50
CA THR A 162 8.30 7.83 -10.45
C THR A 162 9.16 7.88 -11.70
N ASN A 163 10.50 7.81 -11.55
CA ASN A 163 11.42 7.77 -12.67
C ASN A 163 11.26 6.49 -13.49
N LEU A 164 11.10 5.35 -12.82
CA LEU A 164 10.86 4.06 -13.46
C LEU A 164 9.54 4.06 -14.26
N ASN A 165 8.47 4.56 -13.67
CA ASN A 165 7.17 4.64 -14.33
C ASN A 165 7.22 5.56 -15.56
N ASN A 166 7.81 6.74 -15.44
CA ASN A 166 7.98 7.66 -16.57
C ASN A 166 8.81 7.05 -17.71
N LEU A 167 9.85 6.28 -17.35
CA LEU A 167 10.67 5.56 -18.30
C LEU A 167 9.87 4.47 -19.02
N VAL A 168 9.16 3.62 -18.29
CA VAL A 168 8.30 2.55 -18.84
C VAL A 168 7.23 3.13 -19.76
N GLU A 169 6.54 4.18 -19.34
CA GLU A 169 5.53 4.85 -20.16
C GLU A 169 6.13 5.48 -21.42
N SER A 170 7.32 6.09 -21.31
CA SER A 170 7.99 6.66 -22.47
C SER A 170 8.36 5.59 -23.51
N ILE A 171 8.82 4.42 -23.07
CA ILE A 171 9.18 3.30 -23.95
C ILE A 171 7.93 2.69 -24.61
N LYS A 172 6.85 2.51 -23.84
CA LYS A 172 5.56 2.06 -24.39
C LYS A 172 5.01 3.02 -25.44
N ASN A 173 5.09 4.33 -25.17
CA ASN A 173 4.64 5.38 -26.10
C ASN A 173 5.47 5.44 -27.39
N MET A 174 6.68 4.90 -27.40
CA MET A 174 7.48 4.69 -28.62
C MET A 174 7.13 3.39 -29.37
N GLY A 175 6.18 2.60 -28.87
CA GLY A 175 5.74 1.36 -29.48
C GLY A 175 6.55 0.11 -29.12
N PHE A 176 7.51 0.23 -28.18
CA PHE A 176 8.30 -0.93 -27.77
C PHE A 176 7.62 -1.74 -26.67
N ARG A 177 7.75 -3.05 -26.76
CA ARG A 177 7.38 -3.97 -25.69
C ARG A 177 8.60 -4.19 -24.79
N ILE A 178 8.44 -3.90 -23.49
CA ILE A 178 9.45 -4.15 -22.48
C ILE A 178 9.33 -5.61 -22.05
N ASN A 179 10.45 -6.33 -22.07
CA ASN A 179 10.56 -7.71 -21.58
C ASN A 179 11.16 -7.71 -20.17
N GLU A 180 12.33 -7.10 -20.02
CA GLU A 180 13.11 -7.08 -18.80
C GLU A 180 13.75 -5.71 -18.56
N VAL A 181 13.90 -5.34 -17.28
CA VAL A 181 14.60 -4.13 -16.84
C VAL A 181 15.61 -4.52 -15.77
N TYR A 182 16.86 -4.18 -15.96
CA TYR A 182 17.92 -4.38 -14.95
C TYR A 182 18.29 -3.03 -14.36
N VAL A 183 18.01 -2.86 -13.07
CA VAL A 183 18.29 -1.64 -12.31
C VAL A 183 19.51 -1.89 -11.43
N THR A 184 20.62 -1.22 -11.76
CA THR A 184 21.85 -1.26 -10.96
C THR A 184 22.14 0.11 -10.35
N ASP A 185 23.16 0.20 -9.53
CA ASP A 185 23.67 1.45 -8.96
C ASP A 185 24.29 2.39 -10.01
N ARG A 186 24.76 1.84 -11.15
CA ARG A 186 25.48 2.57 -12.20
C ARG A 186 24.65 2.85 -13.44
N ASN A 187 23.69 1.99 -13.75
CA ASN A 187 22.89 2.10 -14.98
C ASN A 187 21.54 1.42 -14.85
N THR A 188 20.67 1.71 -15.81
CA THR A 188 19.40 1.02 -16.03
C THR A 188 19.44 0.41 -17.42
N ILE A 189 19.36 -0.91 -17.53
CA ILE A 189 19.38 -1.63 -18.81
C ILE A 189 17.98 -2.15 -19.07
N ILE A 190 17.46 -1.91 -20.27
CA ILE A 190 16.11 -2.30 -20.67
C ILE A 190 16.19 -3.14 -21.92
N TYR A 191 15.66 -4.34 -21.85
CA TYR A 191 15.50 -5.21 -23.01
C TYR A 191 14.10 -5.02 -23.58
N VAL A 192 14.07 -4.61 -24.84
CA VAL A 192 12.84 -4.38 -25.60
C VAL A 192 12.78 -5.34 -26.80
N SER A 193 11.64 -5.40 -27.48
CA SER A 193 11.43 -6.28 -28.63
C SER A 193 12.39 -6.04 -29.82
N GLY A 194 13.16 -4.95 -29.83
CA GLY A 194 14.06 -4.56 -30.91
C GLY A 194 15.50 -4.35 -30.50
N GLY A 195 15.92 -4.71 -29.27
CA GLY A 195 17.30 -4.49 -28.84
C GLY A 195 17.43 -4.15 -27.35
N ARG A 196 18.52 -3.47 -27.01
CA ARG A 196 18.85 -3.12 -25.63
C ARG A 196 19.11 -1.62 -25.50
N MET A 197 18.50 -1.03 -24.47
CA MET A 197 18.71 0.35 -24.06
C MET A 197 19.53 0.39 -22.77
N VAL A 198 20.66 1.09 -22.78
CA VAL A 198 21.46 1.33 -21.56
C VAL A 198 21.38 2.80 -21.22
N LEU A 199 20.86 3.10 -20.04
CA LEU A 199 20.54 4.43 -19.54
C LEU A 199 21.35 4.71 -18.26
N PRO A 200 21.48 5.97 -17.83
CA PRO A 200 22.01 6.32 -16.52
C PRO A 200 21.27 5.61 -15.38
N PRO A 201 21.80 5.65 -14.16
CA PRO A 201 21.09 5.12 -12.99
C PRO A 201 19.67 5.68 -12.90
N LEU A 202 18.75 4.89 -12.39
CA LEU A 202 17.33 5.27 -12.30
C LEU A 202 17.11 6.60 -11.56
N SER A 203 17.96 6.93 -10.60
CA SER A 203 17.96 8.21 -9.87
C SER A 203 18.28 9.43 -10.74
N GLN A 204 18.96 9.23 -11.89
CA GLN A 204 19.39 10.30 -12.81
C GLN A 204 18.54 10.37 -14.07
N ILE A 205 17.52 9.52 -14.22
CA ILE A 205 16.61 9.57 -15.36
C ILE A 205 15.70 10.79 -15.19
N SER A 206 16.02 11.82 -15.97
CA SER A 206 15.27 13.08 -16.04
C SER A 206 14.41 13.16 -17.30
N PRO A 207 13.45 14.07 -17.40
CA PRO A 207 12.70 14.30 -18.63
C PRO A 207 13.58 14.57 -19.84
N SER A 208 14.74 15.25 -19.67
CA SER A 208 15.70 15.50 -20.75
C SER A 208 16.33 14.22 -21.29
N VAL A 209 16.62 13.24 -20.44
CA VAL A 209 17.11 11.93 -20.85
C VAL A 209 16.03 11.18 -21.65
N LEU A 210 14.78 11.23 -21.22
CA LEU A 210 13.64 10.58 -21.91
C LEU A 210 13.37 11.22 -23.26
N ASP A 211 13.40 12.54 -23.38
CA ASP A 211 13.21 13.25 -24.64
C ASP A 211 14.32 12.94 -25.65
N ARG A 212 15.56 12.80 -25.15
CA ARG A 212 16.67 12.38 -26.01
C ARG A 212 16.52 10.95 -26.48
N MET A 213 16.15 10.06 -25.60
CA MET A 213 15.85 8.68 -25.96
C MET A 213 14.83 8.62 -27.10
N LYS A 214 13.74 9.38 -27.00
CA LYS A 214 12.72 9.50 -28.07
C LYS A 214 13.33 10.03 -29.38
N LYS A 215 14.15 11.08 -29.33
CA LYS A 215 14.78 11.66 -30.53
C LYS A 215 15.72 10.65 -31.23
N ILE A 216 16.46 9.85 -30.46
CA ILE A 216 17.35 8.82 -31.00
C ILE A 216 16.53 7.74 -31.72
N TYR A 217 15.52 7.18 -31.05
CA TYR A 217 14.70 6.12 -31.63
C TYR A 217 13.87 6.59 -32.82
N ASN A 218 13.42 7.84 -32.84
CA ASN A 218 12.75 8.42 -34.01
C ASN A 218 13.66 8.53 -35.24
N LYS A 219 14.98 8.58 -35.03
CA LYS A 219 15.96 8.63 -36.14
C LYS A 219 16.40 7.26 -36.62
N ILE A 220 16.53 6.29 -35.69
CA ILE A 220 17.06 4.95 -36.00
C ILE A 220 15.93 4.03 -36.50
N GLY A 221 14.68 4.33 -36.13
CA GLY A 221 13.56 3.45 -36.37
C GLY A 221 13.51 2.28 -35.38
N MET A 222 12.79 1.20 -35.78
CA MET A 222 12.66 -0.01 -34.94
C MET A 222 13.72 -1.07 -35.32
N GLU A 223 14.88 -0.68 -35.83
CA GLU A 223 15.97 -1.60 -36.14
C GLU A 223 16.57 -2.21 -34.88
N LYS A 224 17.11 -3.43 -35.01
CA LYS A 224 17.79 -4.13 -33.91
C LYS A 224 19.11 -3.44 -33.58
N VAL A 225 19.07 -2.50 -32.64
CA VAL A 225 20.26 -1.73 -32.25
C VAL A 225 20.36 -1.60 -30.72
N ASP A 226 21.58 -1.68 -30.24
CA ASP A 226 21.89 -1.34 -28.85
C ASP A 226 22.13 0.18 -28.74
N VAL A 227 21.39 0.84 -27.88
CA VAL A 227 21.50 2.28 -27.62
C VAL A 227 22.03 2.52 -26.22
N PHE A 228 23.17 3.21 -26.13
CA PHE A 228 23.81 3.60 -24.87
C PHE A 228 23.67 5.11 -24.67
N ILE A 229 22.95 5.53 -23.66
CA ILE A 229 22.85 6.94 -23.26
C ILE A 229 23.67 7.12 -21.99
N THR A 230 24.90 7.67 -22.15
CA THR A 230 25.89 7.70 -21.06
C THR A 230 25.82 8.97 -20.22
N SER A 231 25.32 10.07 -20.79
CA SER A 231 25.18 11.38 -20.11
C SER A 231 24.16 12.23 -20.83
N GLU A 232 23.96 13.45 -20.33
CA GLU A 232 23.02 14.39 -20.95
C GLU A 232 23.33 14.72 -22.42
N ASN A 233 24.56 14.53 -22.89
CA ASN A 233 24.99 14.96 -24.22
C ASN A 233 25.54 13.86 -25.15
N MET A 234 25.66 12.60 -24.71
CA MET A 234 26.24 11.54 -25.54
C MET A 234 25.35 10.30 -25.59
N ALA A 235 25.15 9.78 -26.80
CA ALA A 235 24.60 8.47 -27.02
C ALA A 235 25.46 7.71 -28.04
N VAL A 236 25.69 6.42 -27.78
CA VAL A 236 26.41 5.52 -28.69
C VAL A 236 25.42 4.48 -29.19
N ILE A 237 25.39 4.30 -30.50
CA ILE A 237 24.57 3.32 -31.19
C ILE A 237 25.49 2.22 -31.68
N LYS A 238 25.18 0.98 -31.34
CA LYS A 238 25.90 -0.20 -31.81
C LYS A 238 24.93 -1.11 -32.55
N GLU A 239 25.17 -1.28 -33.85
CA GLU A 239 24.42 -2.28 -34.66
C GLU A 239 24.90 -3.68 -34.27
N GLU A 240 23.98 -4.59 -34.02
CA GLU A 240 24.28 -6.02 -33.94
C GLU A 240 24.51 -6.54 -35.37
N LYS A 241 25.77 -6.95 -35.66
CA LYS A 241 26.10 -7.61 -36.92
C LYS A 241 25.61 -9.03 -36.93
#